data_435dbfefdc9ff23ddd6d998217cb598c
#
_entry.id   435dbfefdc9ff23ddd6d998217cb598c
#
_cell.length_a   1.000
_cell.length_b   1.000
_cell.length_c   1.000
_cell.angle_alpha   90.00
_cell.angle_beta   90.00
_cell.angle_gamma   90.00
#
_symmetry.space_group_name_H-M   'P 1'
#
loop_
_entity.id
_entity.type
_entity.pdbx_description
1 polymer ?
#
loop_
_entity_poly.entity_id
_entity_poly.type
_entity_poly.pdbx_seq_one_letter_code
_entity_poly.pdbx_strand_id
1 'polypeptide(L)'
;CWTYANAWVPEIPRLSSKGVSVTFVSIGDGEKLTKFLELNPDLPKDRCFVDESRTFDVYEAAGFGKIGDTKPADINIKPPGFSFGQWFSYLSNVAALAPIRKDEPLRGPPEGVLRLGGTFVLDGGDVVYAHSEELPGTSPEVKDVLADAKLA
;
A
#
# COMPACT_ATOMS: atom_id res chain seq x y z
N CYS A 1 2.73 -3.64 -1.53
CA CYS A 1 2.69 -2.16 -1.53
C CYS A 1 3.50 -1.55 -2.68
N TRP A 2 4.83 -1.72 -2.73
CA TRP A 2 5.68 -1.13 -3.76
C TRP A 2 5.24 -1.48 -5.19
N THR A 3 5.05 -2.75 -5.48
CA THR A 3 4.62 -3.22 -6.81
C THR A 3 3.28 -2.62 -7.20
N TYR A 4 2.36 -2.53 -6.25
CA TYR A 4 1.03 -1.98 -6.50
C TYR A 4 1.07 -0.46 -6.73
N ALA A 5 1.84 0.29 -5.93
CA ALA A 5 2.02 1.72 -6.16
C ALA A 5 2.59 2.02 -7.55
N ASN A 6 3.61 1.25 -7.97
CA ASN A 6 4.20 1.39 -9.31
C ASN A 6 3.25 0.99 -10.45
N ALA A 7 2.31 0.09 -10.22
CA ALA A 7 1.30 -0.25 -11.21
C ALA A 7 0.35 0.91 -11.55
N TRP A 8 0.21 1.90 -10.66
CA TRP A 8 -0.59 3.10 -10.88
C TRP A 8 0.14 4.18 -11.68
N VAL A 9 1.48 4.19 -11.67
CA VAL A 9 2.29 5.26 -12.30
C VAL A 9 1.88 5.53 -13.76
N PRO A 10 1.68 4.53 -14.64
CA PRO A 10 1.28 4.77 -16.03
C PRO A 10 -0.08 5.46 -16.19
N GLU A 11 -0.97 5.29 -15.21
CA GLU A 11 -2.34 5.83 -15.26
C GLU A 11 -2.44 7.26 -14.70
N ILE A 12 -1.47 7.70 -13.89
CA ILE A 12 -1.50 9.00 -13.22
C ILE A 12 -1.69 10.18 -14.20
N PRO A 13 -0.95 10.27 -15.33
CA PRO A 13 -1.13 11.39 -16.26
C PRO A 13 -2.53 11.43 -16.87
N ARG A 14 -3.07 10.27 -17.24
CA ARG A 14 -4.42 10.14 -17.81
C ARG A 14 -5.48 10.52 -16.80
N LEU A 15 -5.37 10.04 -15.58
CA LEU A 15 -6.29 10.36 -14.48
C LEU A 15 -6.25 11.84 -14.13
N SER A 16 -5.05 12.41 -14.02
CA SER A 16 -4.87 13.84 -13.76
C SER A 16 -5.53 14.73 -14.83
N SER A 17 -5.48 14.33 -16.10
CA SER A 17 -6.17 15.06 -17.18
C SER A 17 -7.68 15.02 -17.08
N LYS A 18 -8.24 14.03 -16.36
CA LYS A 18 -9.67 13.90 -16.03
C LYS A 18 -10.03 14.54 -14.68
N GLY A 19 -9.09 15.22 -14.02
CA GLY A 19 -9.30 15.82 -12.69
C GLY A 19 -9.25 14.82 -11.53
N VAL A 20 -8.80 13.60 -11.79
CA VAL A 20 -8.66 12.54 -10.76
C VAL A 20 -7.24 12.54 -10.20
N SER A 21 -7.13 12.55 -8.88
CA SER A 21 -5.85 12.50 -8.18
C SER A 21 -5.61 11.13 -7.56
N VAL A 22 -4.43 10.56 -7.80
CA VAL A 22 -3.99 9.33 -7.14
C VAL A 22 -3.14 9.70 -5.93
N THR A 23 -3.53 9.20 -4.76
CA THR A 23 -2.82 9.46 -3.48
C THR A 23 -2.41 8.13 -2.86
N PHE A 24 -1.20 8.07 -2.35
CA PHE A 24 -0.67 6.90 -1.64
C PHE A 24 -0.48 7.22 -0.17
N VAL A 25 -0.98 6.35 0.70
CA VAL A 25 -0.77 6.46 2.14
C VAL A 25 -0.19 5.15 2.65
N SER A 26 0.92 5.23 3.35
CA SER A 26 1.60 4.09 3.96
C SER A 26 1.73 4.27 5.47
N ILE A 27 2.13 3.21 6.16
CA ILE A 27 2.54 3.26 7.56
C ILE A 27 4.05 3.49 7.59
N GLY A 28 4.52 4.37 8.47
CA GLY A 28 5.95 4.61 8.62
C GLY A 28 6.25 5.94 9.28
N ASP A 29 7.37 6.51 8.89
CA ASP A 29 7.83 7.85 9.27
C ASP A 29 8.34 8.61 8.04
N GLY A 30 8.52 9.92 8.18
CA GLY A 30 8.96 10.78 7.09
C GLY A 30 10.34 10.41 6.53
N GLU A 31 11.25 9.86 7.36
CA GLU A 31 12.58 9.40 6.89
C GLU A 31 12.41 8.22 5.93
N LYS A 32 11.56 7.26 6.28
CA LYS A 32 11.28 6.08 5.45
C LYS A 32 10.51 6.45 4.19
N LEU A 33 9.57 7.40 4.27
CA LEU A 33 8.91 7.93 3.08
C LEU A 33 9.91 8.56 2.12
N THR A 34 10.81 9.40 2.63
CA THR A 34 11.85 10.03 1.82
C THR A 34 12.68 8.98 1.09
N LYS A 35 13.17 7.98 1.83
CA LYS A 35 13.94 6.88 1.26
C LYS A 35 13.16 6.05 0.25
N PHE A 36 11.87 5.81 0.52
CA PHE A 36 10.99 5.11 -0.42
C PHE A 36 10.86 5.89 -1.73
N LEU A 37 10.67 7.21 -1.67
CA LEU A 37 10.55 8.07 -2.85
C LEU A 37 11.87 8.23 -3.62
N GLU A 38 13.01 8.18 -2.95
CA GLU A 38 14.32 8.12 -3.61
C GLU A 38 14.49 6.84 -4.44
N LEU A 39 13.97 5.71 -3.95
CA LEU A 39 13.99 4.42 -4.64
C LEU A 39 12.92 4.30 -5.73
N ASN A 40 11.91 5.18 -5.70
CA ASN A 40 10.76 5.18 -6.61
C ASN A 40 10.52 6.59 -7.19
N PRO A 41 11.43 7.11 -8.03
CA PRO A 41 11.38 8.49 -8.51
C PRO A 41 10.17 8.83 -9.38
N ASP A 42 9.50 7.81 -9.94
CA ASP A 42 8.33 7.97 -10.80
C ASP A 42 7.02 8.17 -10.02
N LEU A 43 7.04 7.95 -8.71
CA LEU A 43 5.89 8.23 -7.86
C LEU A 43 5.74 9.74 -7.60
N PRO A 44 4.50 10.27 -7.57
CA PRO A 44 4.25 11.68 -7.30
C PRO A 44 4.53 12.00 -5.83
N LYS A 45 5.64 12.70 -5.57
CA LYS A 45 6.12 12.98 -4.21
C LYS A 45 5.13 13.79 -3.37
N ASP A 46 4.38 14.69 -4.01
CA ASP A 46 3.33 15.52 -3.40
C ASP A 46 2.03 14.77 -3.11
N ARG A 47 1.94 13.51 -3.51
CA ARG A 47 0.78 12.63 -3.34
C ARG A 47 1.08 11.37 -2.52
N CYS A 48 2.26 11.30 -1.93
CA CYS A 48 2.67 10.19 -1.08
C CYS A 48 2.76 10.65 0.37
N PHE A 49 2.02 10.00 1.25
CA PHE A 49 1.91 10.32 2.67
C PHE A 49 2.21 9.12 3.53
N VAL A 50 2.52 9.37 4.80
CA VAL A 50 2.66 8.33 5.83
C VAL A 50 1.73 8.61 7.00
N ASP A 51 1.18 7.55 7.54
CA ASP A 51 0.52 7.55 8.84
C ASP A 51 1.59 7.31 9.92
N GLU A 52 1.97 8.39 10.61
CA GLU A 52 2.93 8.36 11.71
C GLU A 52 2.25 8.15 13.06
N SER A 53 0.92 8.07 13.10
CA SER A 53 0.16 7.89 14.33
C SER A 53 0.49 6.54 14.99
N ARG A 54 0.46 6.48 16.32
CA ARG A 54 0.68 5.24 17.06
C ARG A 54 -0.48 4.27 16.94
N THR A 55 -1.64 4.80 16.66
CA THR A 55 -2.93 4.09 16.55
C THR A 55 -3.29 3.75 15.11
N PHE A 56 -2.44 4.11 14.14
CA PHE A 56 -2.71 3.90 12.71
C PHE A 56 -4.04 4.54 12.27
N ASP A 57 -4.21 5.82 12.60
CA ASP A 57 -5.48 6.53 12.50
C ASP A 57 -6.09 6.51 11.11
N VAL A 58 -5.26 6.62 10.06
CA VAL A 58 -5.74 6.55 8.67
C VAL A 58 -6.25 5.14 8.34
N TYR A 59 -5.54 4.11 8.79
CA TYR A 59 -5.92 2.71 8.56
C TYR A 59 -7.17 2.33 9.35
N GLU A 60 -7.29 2.79 10.60
CA GLU A 60 -8.50 2.61 11.41
C GLU A 60 -9.70 3.34 10.80
N ALA A 61 -9.53 4.58 10.35
CA ALA A 61 -10.58 5.35 9.70
C ALA A 61 -11.03 4.72 8.36
N ALA A 62 -10.10 4.07 7.64
CA ALA A 62 -10.39 3.32 6.42
C ALA A 62 -11.06 1.96 6.70
N GLY A 63 -11.09 1.49 7.94
CA GLY A 63 -11.66 0.20 8.32
C GLY A 63 -10.81 -0.99 7.88
N PHE A 64 -9.49 -0.81 7.68
CA PHE A 64 -8.60 -1.89 7.30
C PHE A 64 -8.33 -2.85 8.48
N GLY A 65 -8.35 -4.14 8.17
CA GLY A 65 -8.07 -5.21 9.13
C GLY A 65 -6.58 -5.45 9.40
N LYS A 66 -6.33 -6.49 10.18
CA LYS A 66 -5.00 -7.02 10.48
C LYS A 66 -4.89 -8.46 10.01
N ILE A 67 -3.67 -8.89 9.74
CA ILE A 67 -3.38 -10.32 9.51
C ILE A 67 -3.79 -11.09 10.77
N GLY A 68 -4.71 -12.05 10.59
CA GLY A 68 -5.22 -12.90 11.66
C GLY A 68 -6.60 -12.50 12.20
N ASP A 69 -7.17 -11.37 11.81
CA ASP A 69 -8.55 -10.98 12.16
C ASP A 69 -9.57 -11.90 11.48
N THR A 70 -9.27 -12.33 10.26
CA THR A 70 -10.04 -13.36 9.54
C THR A 70 -9.29 -14.67 9.56
N LYS A 71 -9.98 -15.79 9.88
CA LYS A 71 -9.39 -17.12 9.69
C LYS A 71 -9.19 -17.34 8.19
N PRO A 72 -7.96 -17.52 7.71
CA PRO A 72 -7.76 -17.76 6.30
C PRO A 72 -8.33 -19.13 5.93
N ALA A 73 -9.37 -19.13 5.10
CA ALA A 73 -9.69 -20.30 4.32
C ALA A 73 -8.58 -20.43 3.24
N ASP A 74 -7.75 -21.46 3.36
CA ASP A 74 -6.73 -21.87 2.39
C ASP A 74 -5.88 -20.73 1.77
N ILE A 75 -4.92 -20.21 2.56
CA ILE A 75 -3.94 -19.25 2.08
C ILE A 75 -3.00 -19.92 1.08
N ASN A 76 -3.28 -19.81 -0.20
CA ASN A 76 -2.35 -20.19 -1.26
C ASN A 76 -1.57 -18.94 -1.72
N ILE A 77 -0.68 -18.43 -0.86
CA ILE A 77 0.25 -17.37 -1.23
C ILE A 77 1.26 -17.98 -2.20
N LYS A 78 1.07 -17.78 -3.50
CA LYS A 78 2.10 -18.09 -4.47
C LYS A 78 3.24 -17.09 -4.29
N PRO A 79 4.46 -17.53 -3.94
CA PRO A 79 5.59 -16.62 -3.88
C PRO A 79 5.77 -15.99 -5.26
N PRO A 80 6.06 -14.67 -5.35
CA PRO A 80 6.35 -14.04 -6.62
C PRO A 80 7.53 -14.77 -7.27
N GLY A 81 7.44 -15.04 -8.57
CA GLY A 81 8.47 -15.72 -9.36
C GLY A 81 9.71 -14.84 -9.59
N PHE A 82 10.28 -14.31 -8.50
CA PHE A 82 11.46 -13.47 -8.54
C PHE A 82 12.72 -14.26 -8.84
N SER A 83 13.59 -13.71 -9.68
CA SER A 83 14.97 -14.14 -9.78
C SER A 83 15.71 -13.89 -8.45
N PHE A 84 16.86 -14.54 -8.24
CA PHE A 84 17.66 -14.37 -7.03
C PHE A 84 18.03 -12.89 -6.76
N GLY A 85 18.38 -12.12 -7.80
CA GLY A 85 18.65 -10.68 -7.68
C GLY A 85 17.42 -9.86 -7.28
N GLN A 86 16.25 -10.20 -7.80
CA GLN A 86 15.00 -9.56 -7.43
C GLN A 86 14.60 -9.88 -5.97
N TRP A 87 14.84 -11.12 -5.53
CA TRP A 87 14.65 -11.49 -4.12
C TRP A 87 15.55 -10.70 -3.18
N PHE A 88 16.84 -10.56 -3.55
CA PHE A 88 17.78 -9.79 -2.74
C PHE A 88 17.39 -8.31 -2.65
N SER A 89 17.01 -7.71 -3.78
CA SER A 89 16.52 -6.33 -3.83
C SER A 89 15.23 -6.17 -3.02
N TYR A 90 14.28 -7.10 -3.14
CA TYR A 90 13.04 -7.11 -2.38
C TYR A 90 13.31 -7.17 -0.87
N LEU A 91 14.15 -8.11 -0.41
CA LEU A 91 14.48 -8.25 1.01
C LEU A 91 15.23 -7.04 1.56
N SER A 92 16.14 -6.44 0.79
CA SER A 92 16.83 -5.20 1.16
C SER A 92 15.85 -4.04 1.33
N ASN A 93 14.90 -3.91 0.41
CA ASN A 93 13.86 -2.89 0.49
C ASN A 93 12.91 -3.12 1.67
N VAL A 94 12.49 -4.36 1.90
CA VAL A 94 11.66 -4.72 3.07
C VAL A 94 12.40 -4.39 4.37
N ALA A 95 13.66 -4.74 4.49
CA ALA A 95 14.46 -4.45 5.69
C ALA A 95 14.64 -2.94 5.92
N ALA A 96 14.81 -2.17 4.83
CA ALA A 96 15.03 -0.73 4.91
C ALA A 96 13.74 0.08 5.12
N LEU A 97 12.61 -0.43 4.61
CA LEU A 97 11.33 0.30 4.55
C LEU A 97 10.26 -0.30 5.46
N ALA A 98 10.55 -1.43 6.13
CA ALA A 98 9.58 -2.05 7.05
C ALA A 98 9.10 -1.03 8.09
N PRO A 99 7.78 -0.97 8.35
CA PRO A 99 7.19 -0.03 9.30
C PRO A 99 7.47 -0.46 10.76
N ILE A 100 8.76 -0.65 11.07
CA ILE A 100 9.26 -0.98 12.41
C ILE A 100 9.61 0.33 13.09
N ARG A 101 8.99 0.60 14.22
CA ARG A 101 9.31 1.77 15.04
C ARG A 101 10.56 1.51 15.86
N LYS A 102 11.34 2.56 16.09
CA LYS A 102 12.56 2.50 16.92
C LYS A 102 12.26 2.17 18.40
N ASP A 103 11.04 2.45 18.86
CA ASP A 103 10.56 2.26 20.23
C ASP A 103 9.70 1.00 20.40
N GLU A 104 9.51 0.22 19.35
CA GLU A 104 8.70 -0.99 19.39
C GLU A 104 9.51 -2.17 19.92
N PRO A 105 9.03 -2.88 20.96
CA PRO A 105 9.75 -4.03 21.49
C PRO A 105 9.80 -5.15 20.47
N LEU A 106 10.99 -5.71 20.21
CA LEU A 106 11.22 -6.84 19.28
C LEU A 106 10.64 -8.17 19.81
N ARG A 107 9.42 -8.14 20.32
CA ARG A 107 8.70 -9.32 20.83
C ARG A 107 7.58 -9.71 19.90
N GLY A 108 7.93 -10.12 18.69
CA GLY A 108 6.96 -10.53 17.66
C GLY A 108 7.04 -9.66 16.41
N PRO A 109 6.19 -9.94 15.40
CA PRO A 109 6.12 -9.10 14.21
C PRO A 109 5.58 -7.70 14.58
N PRO A 110 6.20 -6.62 14.07
CA PRO A 110 5.75 -5.26 14.32
C PRO A 110 4.29 -5.07 13.89
N GLU A 111 3.51 -4.33 14.69
CA GLU A 111 2.08 -4.16 14.42
C GLU A 111 1.80 -3.54 13.04
N GLY A 112 2.63 -2.58 12.61
CA GLY A 112 2.51 -1.97 11.30
C GLY A 112 2.70 -2.95 10.13
N VAL A 113 3.47 -4.04 10.33
CA VAL A 113 3.65 -5.10 9.33
C VAL A 113 2.42 -6.01 9.24
N LEU A 114 1.64 -6.09 10.30
CA LEU A 114 0.43 -6.89 10.36
C LEU A 114 -0.80 -6.18 9.78
N ARG A 115 -0.72 -4.86 9.54
CA ARG A 115 -1.83 -4.09 8.98
C ARG A 115 -2.01 -4.41 7.51
N LEU A 116 -3.26 -4.66 7.14
CA LEU A 116 -3.69 -4.85 5.76
C LEU A 116 -4.02 -3.49 5.15
N GLY A 117 -3.89 -3.38 3.84
CA GLY A 117 -4.20 -2.18 3.11
C GLY A 117 -5.52 -2.27 2.34
N GLY A 118 -5.69 -1.34 1.41
CA GLY A 118 -6.83 -1.34 0.50
C GLY A 118 -6.76 -0.19 -0.50
N THR A 119 -7.81 -0.11 -1.29
CA THR A 119 -7.95 0.90 -2.34
C THR A 119 -9.34 1.51 -2.29
N PHE A 120 -9.42 2.83 -2.29
CA PHE A 120 -10.67 3.56 -2.39
C PHE A 120 -10.65 4.49 -3.59
N VAL A 121 -11.81 4.67 -4.21
CA VAL A 121 -12.07 5.79 -5.13
C VAL A 121 -13.19 6.62 -4.53
N LEU A 122 -12.95 7.92 -4.44
CA LEU A 122 -13.87 8.90 -3.87
C LEU A 122 -14.32 9.89 -4.96
N ASP A 123 -15.60 10.22 -4.97
CA ASP A 123 -16.18 11.26 -5.80
C ASP A 123 -17.04 12.18 -4.93
N GLY A 124 -16.63 13.46 -4.81
CA GLY A 124 -17.35 14.46 -4.01
C GLY A 124 -17.52 14.11 -2.53
N GLY A 125 -16.75 13.16 -2.01
CA GLY A 125 -16.87 12.64 -0.64
C GLY A 125 -17.58 11.29 -0.52
N ASP A 126 -18.20 10.82 -1.59
CA ASP A 126 -18.81 9.49 -1.67
C ASP A 126 -17.76 8.43 -2.06
N VAL A 127 -17.85 7.24 -1.46
CA VAL A 127 -17.01 6.10 -1.83
C VAL A 127 -17.67 5.40 -3.02
N VAL A 128 -17.06 5.52 -4.22
CA VAL A 128 -17.56 4.89 -5.45
C VAL A 128 -16.91 3.53 -5.72
N TYR A 129 -15.76 3.27 -5.10
CA TYR A 129 -15.10 1.98 -5.10
C TYR A 129 -14.38 1.78 -3.78
N ALA A 130 -14.44 0.57 -3.23
CA ALA A 130 -13.72 0.17 -2.03
C ALA A 130 -13.23 -1.28 -2.16
N HIS A 131 -11.97 -1.49 -1.84
CA HIS A 131 -11.38 -2.81 -1.68
C HIS A 131 -10.51 -2.82 -0.43
N SER A 132 -10.75 -3.76 0.47
CA SER A 132 -9.89 -4.02 1.62
C SER A 132 -9.17 -5.34 1.41
N GLU A 133 -7.87 -5.37 1.60
CA GLU A 133 -7.09 -6.60 1.50
C GLU A 133 -7.49 -7.56 2.63
N GLU A 134 -7.70 -8.82 2.30
CA GLU A 134 -7.90 -9.91 3.27
C GLU A 134 -6.58 -10.57 3.64
N LEU A 135 -5.60 -10.49 2.75
CA LEU A 135 -4.25 -11.01 2.91
C LEU A 135 -3.25 -10.03 2.31
N PRO A 136 -2.00 -9.99 2.79
CA PRO A 136 -0.97 -9.16 2.20
C PRO A 136 -0.76 -9.46 0.72
N GLY A 137 -0.87 -8.42 -0.12
CA GLY A 137 -0.65 -8.54 -1.56
C GLY A 137 -1.86 -8.99 -2.37
N THR A 138 -3.06 -9.01 -1.78
CA THR A 138 -4.32 -9.22 -2.52
C THR A 138 -4.90 -7.93 -3.08
N SER A 139 -4.04 -6.99 -3.46
CA SER A 139 -4.45 -5.75 -4.11
C SER A 139 -5.14 -6.03 -5.46
N PRO A 140 -6.20 -5.29 -5.81
CA PRO A 140 -6.90 -5.45 -7.08
C PRO A 140 -6.01 -5.01 -8.25
N GLU A 141 -6.28 -5.52 -9.45
CA GLU A 141 -5.61 -4.98 -10.63
C GLU A 141 -6.09 -3.55 -10.92
N VAL A 142 -5.17 -2.65 -11.29
CA VAL A 142 -5.49 -1.23 -11.55
C VAL A 142 -6.59 -1.08 -12.59
N LYS A 143 -6.56 -1.89 -13.66
CA LYS A 143 -7.58 -1.87 -14.72
C LYS A 143 -8.99 -2.17 -14.18
N ASP A 144 -9.09 -3.09 -13.22
CA ASP A 144 -10.38 -3.49 -12.64
C ASP A 144 -10.93 -2.38 -11.75
N VAL A 145 -10.06 -1.76 -10.93
CA VAL A 145 -10.43 -0.56 -10.14
C VAL A 145 -10.94 0.56 -11.04
N LEU A 146 -10.24 0.83 -12.16
CA LEU A 146 -10.63 1.88 -13.10
C LEU A 146 -11.96 1.59 -13.80
N ALA A 147 -12.18 0.33 -14.16
CA ALA A 147 -13.44 -0.10 -14.78
C ALA A 147 -14.62 0.03 -13.81
N ASP A 148 -14.48 -0.50 -12.60
CA ASP A 148 -15.51 -0.49 -11.57
C ASP A 148 -15.85 0.93 -11.11
N ALA A 149 -14.82 1.79 -11.00
CA ALA A 149 -14.99 3.21 -10.68
C ALA A 149 -15.43 4.08 -11.88
N LYS A 150 -15.64 3.50 -13.07
CA LYS A 150 -16.00 4.21 -14.31
C LYS A 150 -14.98 5.27 -14.74
N LEU A 151 -13.70 4.99 -14.51
CA LEU A 151 -12.56 5.84 -14.85
C LEU A 151 -11.72 5.28 -16.02
N ALA A 152 -12.14 4.14 -16.58
CA ALA A 152 -11.45 3.47 -17.68
C ALA A 152 -11.44 4.32 -18.98
#